data_1229c46addbbdde557b3c0013b0b1d80
#
_entry.id   1229c46addbbdde557b3c0013b0b1d80
#
_cell.length_a   1.000
_cell.length_b   1.000
_cell.length_c   1.000
_cell.angle_alpha   90.00
_cell.angle_beta   90.00
_cell.angle_gamma   90.00
#
_symmetry.space_group_name_H-M   'P 1'
#
loop_
_entity.id
_entity.type
_entity.pdbx_description
1 polymer ?
#
loop_
_entity_poly.entity_id
_entity_poly.type
_entity_poly.pdbx_seq_one_letter_code
_entity_poly.pdbx_strand_id
1 'polypeptide(L)'
;MKQVNVKKLILPNIPYVFIALLATKVSEAVRLAPGSDASTKLLNIMTGLNTAFHSLVPSFHPIDLCVGVAAAIAIRLVVYIKGKNAKKFRKNLEYGSARWGTAEDIKPYVDPAFENNIILTQTERLTMNSRPKDPKTARNKNVLIVGGSGSGKTRFWLKPNLLQCTSKTYPTSFVVTDPKGDIVVSCGHALQKNGYQIKILNSLNFKKSMHYNPFAYIHSEKDILKLVTTLIANTKGEGKAGDDFWVKAETLLYTALIGYIHYEAPVEEQNFSTLIEFINAMEVREDDEDFKNPVDLMFDELKKRKPDHFAVRQYGKFKLSAGKTAKSILISCGARLAPFDIQELRELTAYDELQLDTLGDRKTALFIIMSDTDDTFNFLISMCYTQLFNLLCEKADDVYGGRLPVHVRCLIDEAANIGQIPRLEKLVATIRSREISCCLVLQAQSQLKALYKDSADTIIGNMDCSIFLGGKEPGTLKELAAALGKETIDSYNTGESRGREVSHSLNYQKLGKELMSVDELAVLDGGKCILQLRGVRPFLSNKYDLTKHPLYRYTADYDKKYAFDIERFLSHRLKLKPDDAVEVYQADLFGEPVA
;
A
#
# COMPACT_ATOMS: atom_id res chain seq x y z
N MET A 1 20.33 30.06 -20.26
CA MET A 1 21.63 29.80 -20.90
C MET A 1 22.42 28.84 -20.03
N LYS A 2 22.76 27.63 -20.53
CA LYS A 2 23.58 26.66 -19.79
C LYS A 2 25.00 27.24 -19.68
N GLN A 3 25.50 27.49 -18.49
CA GLN A 3 26.89 27.85 -18.26
C GLN A 3 27.80 26.75 -18.84
N VAL A 4 28.53 27.09 -19.88
CA VAL A 4 29.51 26.18 -20.51
C VAL A 4 30.68 26.05 -19.53
N ASN A 5 30.90 24.85 -19.00
CA ASN A 5 31.99 24.59 -18.09
C ASN A 5 33.31 24.58 -18.87
N VAL A 6 33.99 25.71 -18.90
CA VAL A 6 35.21 26.00 -19.67
C VAL A 6 36.31 24.94 -19.44
N LYS A 7 36.44 24.43 -18.20
CA LYS A 7 37.39 23.35 -17.90
C LYS A 7 37.11 22.05 -18.65
N LYS A 8 35.84 21.72 -18.88
CA LYS A 8 35.44 20.52 -19.66
C LYS A 8 35.67 20.67 -21.14
N LEU A 9 35.80 21.90 -21.63
CA LEU A 9 36.07 22.17 -23.03
C LEU A 9 37.60 22.21 -23.34
N ILE A 10 38.39 22.81 -22.47
CA ILE A 10 39.84 23.04 -22.69
C ILE A 10 40.66 21.78 -22.43
N LEU A 11 40.50 21.13 -21.28
CA LEU A 11 41.35 20.00 -20.87
C LEU A 11 41.41 18.83 -21.89
N PRO A 12 40.28 18.36 -22.45
CA PRO A 12 40.31 17.28 -23.43
C PRO A 12 40.90 17.66 -24.78
N ASN A 13 41.06 18.97 -25.08
CA ASN A 13 41.55 19.45 -26.36
C ASN A 13 43.04 19.78 -26.35
N ILE A 14 43.70 19.87 -25.21
CA ILE A 14 45.15 20.12 -25.10
C ILE A 14 46.01 19.16 -25.92
N PRO A 15 45.77 17.82 -25.91
CA PRO A 15 46.56 16.90 -26.74
C PRO A 15 46.47 17.19 -28.23
N TYR A 16 45.30 17.64 -28.72
CA TYR A 16 45.12 17.95 -30.15
C TYR A 16 45.85 19.24 -30.59
N VAL A 17 46.08 20.18 -29.65
CA VAL A 17 46.95 21.35 -29.91
C VAL A 17 48.39 20.90 -30.11
N PHE A 18 48.90 20.00 -29.28
CA PHE A 18 50.22 19.43 -29.47
C PHE A 18 50.36 18.67 -30.79
N ILE A 19 49.33 17.91 -31.20
CA ILE A 19 49.29 17.20 -32.48
C ILE A 19 49.31 18.21 -33.64
N ALA A 20 48.53 19.31 -33.53
CA ALA A 20 48.53 20.36 -34.52
C ALA A 20 49.93 20.96 -34.71
N LEU A 21 50.59 21.33 -33.62
CA LEU A 21 51.94 21.91 -33.63
C LEU A 21 52.98 20.94 -34.23
N LEU A 22 52.91 19.65 -33.87
CA LEU A 22 53.80 18.64 -34.49
C LEU A 22 53.51 18.46 -35.97
N ALA A 23 52.27 18.48 -36.41
CA ALA A 23 51.88 18.33 -37.80
C ALA A 23 52.31 19.54 -38.63
N THR A 24 52.40 20.77 -38.06
CA THR A 24 53.00 21.94 -38.76
C THR A 24 54.45 21.69 -39.07
N LYS A 25 55.20 21.03 -38.15
CA LYS A 25 56.63 20.70 -38.41
C LYS A 25 56.81 19.63 -39.47
N VAL A 26 55.94 18.65 -39.53
CA VAL A 26 55.97 17.64 -40.60
C VAL A 26 55.63 18.26 -41.94
N SER A 27 54.67 19.19 -42.00
CA SER A 27 54.38 19.95 -43.24
C SER A 27 55.54 20.82 -43.66
N GLU A 28 56.20 21.50 -42.72
CA GLU A 28 57.43 22.27 -42.94
C GLU A 28 58.55 21.40 -43.56
N ALA A 29 58.71 20.17 -43.00
CA ALA A 29 59.69 19.21 -43.52
C ALA A 29 59.43 18.83 -44.97
N VAL A 30 58.17 18.59 -45.34
CA VAL A 30 57.80 18.33 -46.76
C VAL A 30 58.03 19.55 -47.66
N ARG A 31 57.74 20.75 -47.15
CA ARG A 31 57.95 22.00 -47.90
C ARG A 31 59.40 22.27 -48.12
N LEU A 32 60.27 22.03 -47.12
CA LEU A 32 61.71 22.27 -47.18
C LEU A 32 62.50 21.12 -47.84
N ALA A 33 61.86 19.98 -48.09
CA ALA A 33 62.51 18.86 -48.77
C ALA A 33 62.95 19.23 -50.23
N PRO A 34 64.19 18.85 -50.66
CA PRO A 34 64.67 19.13 -52.01
C PRO A 34 63.87 18.32 -53.04
N GLY A 35 63.41 19.00 -54.12
CA GLY A 35 62.67 18.37 -55.22
C GLY A 35 61.74 19.36 -55.92
N SER A 36 61.47 19.15 -57.21
CA SER A 36 60.52 19.96 -57.99
C SER A 36 59.11 19.47 -57.90
N ASP A 37 58.90 18.17 -57.68
CA ASP A 37 57.59 17.52 -57.65
C ASP A 37 57.28 16.91 -56.26
N ALA A 38 56.01 16.68 -55.98
CA ALA A 38 55.54 16.12 -54.70
C ALA A 38 56.16 14.72 -54.40
N SER A 39 56.39 13.90 -55.42
CA SER A 39 57.03 12.59 -55.33
C SER A 39 58.49 12.67 -54.93
N THR A 40 59.27 13.58 -55.56
CA THR A 40 60.68 13.79 -55.23
C THR A 40 60.87 14.42 -53.85
N LYS A 41 59.99 15.31 -53.44
CA LYS A 41 59.95 15.84 -52.03
C LYS A 41 59.67 14.78 -51.03
N LEU A 42 58.78 13.84 -51.34
CA LEU A 42 58.42 12.72 -50.41
C LEU A 42 59.61 11.75 -50.25
N LEU A 43 60.38 11.49 -51.39
CA LEU A 43 61.58 10.66 -51.34
C LEU A 43 62.70 11.30 -50.52
N ASN A 44 62.77 12.63 -50.50
CA ASN A 44 63.81 13.39 -49.79
C ASN A 44 63.32 13.93 -48.43
N ILE A 45 62.23 13.39 -47.92
CA ILE A 45 61.59 13.88 -46.68
C ILE A 45 62.50 13.80 -45.45
N MET A 46 63.43 12.85 -45.41
CA MET A 46 64.38 12.72 -44.32
C MET A 46 65.32 13.93 -44.22
N THR A 47 65.75 14.48 -45.35
CA THR A 47 66.57 15.73 -45.43
C THR A 47 65.72 16.93 -44.96
N GLY A 48 64.45 16.98 -45.34
CA GLY A 48 63.52 17.99 -44.93
C GLY A 48 63.23 17.91 -43.44
N LEU A 49 63.09 16.70 -42.88
CA LEU A 49 62.89 16.47 -41.42
C LEU A 49 64.08 16.96 -40.61
N ASN A 50 65.31 16.65 -41.04
CA ASN A 50 66.51 17.15 -40.36
C ASN A 50 66.58 18.70 -40.37
N THR A 51 66.20 19.34 -41.48
CA THR A 51 66.14 20.80 -41.53
C THR A 51 65.06 21.41 -40.72
N ALA A 52 63.82 20.85 -40.76
CA ALA A 52 62.66 21.37 -40.05
C ALA A 52 62.76 21.16 -38.50
N PHE A 53 63.33 20.04 -38.07
CA PHE A 53 63.47 19.73 -36.64
C PHE A 53 64.80 20.22 -36.03
N HIS A 54 65.60 20.96 -36.79
CA HIS A 54 66.77 21.68 -36.24
C HIS A 54 66.31 22.73 -35.17
N SER A 55 65.10 23.23 -35.34
CA SER A 55 64.39 24.05 -34.31
C SER A 55 63.10 23.41 -33.93
N LEU A 56 62.78 23.37 -32.60
CA LEU A 56 61.52 22.88 -32.06
C LEU A 56 60.37 23.91 -32.16
N VAL A 57 60.63 25.11 -32.64
CA VAL A 57 59.60 26.15 -32.80
C VAL A 57 58.64 25.73 -33.92
N PRO A 58 57.29 25.74 -33.70
CA PRO A 58 56.32 25.38 -34.72
C PRO A 58 56.41 26.31 -35.93
N SER A 59 56.10 25.78 -37.13
CA SER A 59 56.02 26.61 -38.34
C SER A 59 54.72 27.44 -38.31
N PHE A 60 54.88 28.75 -38.57
CA PHE A 60 53.78 29.71 -38.74
C PHE A 60 53.43 29.99 -40.20
N HIS A 61 54.03 29.25 -41.13
CA HIS A 61 53.64 29.38 -42.52
C HIS A 61 52.18 28.98 -42.77
N PRO A 62 51.41 29.75 -43.58
CA PRO A 62 49.96 29.50 -43.70
C PRO A 62 49.57 28.06 -44.10
N ILE A 63 50.32 27.46 -45.02
CA ILE A 63 50.09 26.10 -45.50
C ILE A 63 50.35 25.10 -44.37
N ASP A 64 51.41 25.26 -43.59
CA ASP A 64 51.78 24.37 -42.49
C ASP A 64 50.77 24.46 -41.36
N LEU A 65 50.24 25.65 -41.07
CA LEU A 65 49.16 25.86 -40.14
C LEU A 65 47.87 25.17 -40.61
N CYS A 66 47.51 25.27 -41.88
CA CYS A 66 46.34 24.57 -42.42
C CYS A 66 46.46 23.05 -42.26
N VAL A 67 47.64 22.48 -42.56
CA VAL A 67 47.91 21.05 -42.40
C VAL A 67 47.84 20.65 -40.91
N GLY A 68 48.39 21.45 -40.00
CA GLY A 68 48.36 21.24 -38.59
C GLY A 68 46.94 21.18 -38.04
N VAL A 69 46.10 22.14 -38.40
CA VAL A 69 44.69 22.21 -38.01
C VAL A 69 43.89 21.02 -38.56
N ALA A 70 44.11 20.72 -39.89
CA ALA A 70 43.43 19.60 -40.54
C ALA A 70 43.76 18.25 -39.87
N ALA A 71 45.05 18.02 -39.54
CA ALA A 71 45.51 16.82 -38.86
C ALA A 71 44.88 16.69 -37.44
N ALA A 72 44.85 17.78 -36.68
CA ALA A 72 44.21 17.79 -35.35
C ALA A 72 42.71 17.49 -35.42
N ILE A 73 42.00 18.09 -36.39
CA ILE A 73 40.57 17.83 -36.62
C ILE A 73 40.34 16.37 -37.01
N ALA A 74 41.16 15.84 -37.95
CA ALA A 74 41.02 14.46 -38.41
C ALA A 74 41.23 13.45 -37.26
N ILE A 75 42.30 13.62 -36.48
CA ILE A 75 42.57 12.74 -35.33
C ILE A 75 41.47 12.86 -34.27
N ARG A 76 41.01 14.08 -33.99
CA ARG A 76 39.88 14.28 -33.05
C ARG A 76 38.62 13.61 -33.55
N LEU A 77 38.33 13.68 -34.86
CA LEU A 77 37.17 13.01 -35.46
C LEU A 77 37.27 11.49 -35.32
N VAL A 78 38.45 10.91 -35.58
CA VAL A 78 38.69 9.47 -35.40
C VAL A 78 38.50 9.05 -33.93
N VAL A 79 39.05 9.82 -33.00
CA VAL A 79 38.88 9.55 -31.54
C VAL A 79 37.42 9.69 -31.13
N TYR A 80 36.71 10.69 -31.67
CA TYR A 80 35.27 10.87 -31.42
C TYR A 80 34.46 9.70 -31.96
N ILE A 81 34.70 9.25 -33.18
CA ILE A 81 34.00 8.12 -33.81
C ILE A 81 34.30 6.82 -33.03
N LYS A 82 35.58 6.56 -32.68
CA LYS A 82 35.95 5.41 -31.83
C LYS A 82 35.28 5.49 -30.46
N GLY A 83 35.24 6.65 -29.81
CA GLY A 83 34.58 6.84 -28.53
C GLY A 83 33.06 6.65 -28.60
N LYS A 84 32.41 7.10 -29.71
CA LYS A 84 30.97 6.91 -29.93
C LYS A 84 30.62 5.44 -30.18
N ASN A 85 31.50 4.70 -30.87
CA ASN A 85 31.32 3.29 -31.20
C ASN A 85 31.94 2.36 -30.16
N ALA A 86 32.57 2.88 -29.12
CA ALA A 86 33.13 2.07 -28.04
C ALA A 86 31.99 1.30 -27.31
N LYS A 87 32.09 -0.01 -27.30
CA LYS A 87 31.18 -0.87 -26.51
C LYS A 87 31.27 -0.42 -25.05
N LYS A 88 30.12 -0.05 -24.45
CA LYS A 88 30.06 0.29 -23.05
C LYS A 88 30.11 -1.02 -22.22
N PHE A 89 31.30 -1.41 -21.83
CA PHE A 89 31.47 -2.52 -20.88
C PHE A 89 31.14 -2.04 -19.48
N ARG A 90 30.11 -2.64 -18.86
CA ARG A 90 29.79 -2.47 -17.44
C ARG A 90 30.50 -3.59 -16.66
N LYS A 91 31.74 -3.36 -16.24
CA LYS A 91 32.49 -4.37 -15.45
C LYS A 91 31.70 -4.75 -14.21
N ASN A 92 31.52 -6.05 -13.98
CA ASN A 92 30.81 -6.68 -12.84
C ASN A 92 29.32 -6.34 -12.74
N LEU A 93 28.71 -5.82 -13.81
CA LEU A 93 27.29 -5.48 -13.87
C LEU A 93 26.65 -5.97 -15.19
N GLU A 94 27.31 -6.89 -15.89
CA GLU A 94 26.94 -7.33 -17.24
C GLU A 94 25.56 -7.99 -17.25
N TYR A 95 25.26 -8.79 -16.22
CA TYR A 95 24.02 -9.57 -16.08
C TYR A 95 23.06 -9.00 -15.03
N GLY A 96 23.53 -8.14 -14.13
CA GLY A 96 22.71 -7.53 -13.10
C GLY A 96 23.55 -6.82 -12.05
N SER A 97 22.91 -5.89 -11.33
CA SER A 97 23.54 -5.10 -10.26
C SER A 97 22.85 -5.30 -8.92
N ALA A 98 22.08 -6.37 -8.76
CA ALA A 98 21.42 -6.66 -7.49
C ALA A 98 22.47 -6.89 -6.39
N ARG A 99 22.17 -6.40 -5.22
CA ARG A 99 22.94 -6.63 -3.98
C ARG A 99 22.04 -6.42 -2.79
N TRP A 100 22.39 -7.00 -1.68
CA TRP A 100 21.76 -6.69 -0.41
C TRP A 100 22.05 -5.26 0.03
N GLY A 101 21.07 -4.65 0.68
CA GLY A 101 21.16 -3.32 1.27
C GLY A 101 22.07 -3.31 2.50
N THR A 102 22.62 -2.14 2.78
CA THR A 102 23.47 -1.86 3.95
C THR A 102 22.83 -0.80 4.85
N ALA A 103 23.35 -0.63 6.05
CA ALA A 103 22.89 0.42 6.98
C ALA A 103 22.90 1.83 6.35
N GLU A 104 23.83 2.11 5.43
CA GLU A 104 23.90 3.40 4.73
C GLU A 104 22.75 3.59 3.74
N ASP A 105 22.25 2.50 3.11
CA ASP A 105 21.16 2.59 2.15
C ASP A 105 19.83 2.97 2.85
N ILE A 106 19.59 2.53 4.08
CA ILE A 106 18.36 2.81 4.84
C ILE A 106 18.42 4.09 5.66
N LYS A 107 19.62 4.55 6.03
CA LYS A 107 19.85 5.70 6.92
C LYS A 107 19.06 6.97 6.56
N PRO A 108 18.90 7.36 5.27
CA PRO A 108 18.12 8.54 4.90
C PRO A 108 16.62 8.45 5.21
N TYR A 109 16.11 7.25 5.51
CA TYR A 109 14.69 6.96 5.73
C TYR A 109 14.35 6.76 7.21
N VAL A 110 15.33 6.86 8.11
CA VAL A 110 15.19 6.57 9.53
C VAL A 110 15.18 7.87 10.33
N ASP A 111 14.26 7.99 11.30
CA ASP A 111 14.28 9.06 12.29
C ASP A 111 15.23 8.68 13.45
N PRO A 112 16.05 9.61 13.98
CA PRO A 112 16.95 9.33 15.09
C PRO A 112 16.25 8.80 16.35
N ALA A 113 15.04 9.31 16.66
CA ALA A 113 14.25 8.85 17.79
C ALA A 113 13.55 7.55 17.46
N PHE A 114 13.72 6.52 18.29
CA PHE A 114 13.17 5.17 18.05
C PHE A 114 11.65 5.20 17.87
N GLU A 115 10.95 5.90 18.74
CA GLU A 115 9.50 6.04 18.80
C GLU A 115 8.88 6.73 17.57
N ASN A 116 9.69 7.42 16.77
CA ASN A 116 9.26 8.14 15.58
C ASN A 116 9.34 7.27 14.31
N ASN A 117 9.54 5.98 14.45
CA ASN A 117 9.72 5.08 13.32
C ASN A 117 8.71 3.94 13.31
N ILE A 118 8.37 3.48 12.11
CA ILE A 118 7.77 2.17 11.87
C ILE A 118 8.90 1.13 11.92
N ILE A 119 8.70 0.06 12.66
CA ILE A 119 9.63 -1.06 12.73
C ILE A 119 9.40 -1.95 11.52
N LEU A 120 10.42 -2.13 10.68
CA LEU A 120 10.35 -3.00 9.52
C LEU A 120 10.98 -4.36 9.80
N THR A 121 12.17 -4.35 10.39
CA THR A 121 12.91 -5.55 10.80
C THR A 121 13.66 -5.26 12.10
N GLN A 122 14.60 -6.11 12.51
CA GLN A 122 15.40 -5.87 13.72
C GLN A 122 16.27 -4.59 13.61
N THR A 123 16.74 -4.27 12.41
CA THR A 123 17.68 -3.18 12.16
C THR A 123 17.09 -2.05 11.31
N GLU A 124 16.25 -2.36 10.35
CA GLU A 124 15.67 -1.40 9.43
C GLU A 124 14.37 -0.80 9.97
N ARG A 125 14.24 0.50 9.81
CA ARG A 125 13.11 1.31 10.26
C ARG A 125 12.72 2.32 9.19
N LEU A 126 11.50 2.82 9.26
CA LEU A 126 11.00 3.88 8.38
C LEU A 126 10.41 5.00 9.23
N THR A 127 10.90 6.23 9.06
CA THR A 127 10.35 7.39 9.78
C THR A 127 8.83 7.52 9.59
N MET A 128 8.12 7.88 10.65
CA MET A 128 6.70 8.24 10.60
C MET A 128 6.45 9.57 9.91
N ASN A 129 7.49 10.38 9.68
CA ASN A 129 7.37 11.65 8.98
C ASN A 129 6.89 11.45 7.54
N SER A 130 5.71 11.97 7.21
CA SER A 130 5.13 11.88 5.86
C SER A 130 5.72 12.93 4.90
N ARG A 131 6.37 13.98 5.41
CA ARG A 131 6.96 15.09 4.64
C ARG A 131 8.40 15.37 5.09
N PRO A 132 9.36 14.49 4.79
CA PRO A 132 10.76 14.74 5.10
C PRO A 132 11.29 15.95 4.34
N LYS A 133 12.35 16.57 4.86
CA LYS A 133 13.01 17.76 4.24
C LYS A 133 13.47 17.47 2.80
N ASP A 134 13.98 16.26 2.53
CA ASP A 134 14.28 15.82 1.17
C ASP A 134 13.09 15.00 0.63
N PRO A 135 12.33 15.54 -0.36
CA PRO A 135 11.19 14.84 -0.96
C PRO A 135 11.55 13.49 -1.60
N LYS A 136 12.81 13.25 -1.95
CA LYS A 136 13.28 11.98 -2.52
C LYS A 136 13.21 10.84 -1.51
N THR A 137 13.28 11.14 -0.21
CA THR A 137 13.18 10.16 0.88
C THR A 137 11.75 9.94 1.34
N ALA A 138 10.79 10.70 0.81
CA ALA A 138 9.38 10.57 1.18
C ALA A 138 8.81 9.23 0.69
N ARG A 139 8.31 8.42 1.64
CA ARG A 139 7.64 7.13 1.38
C ARG A 139 6.23 7.18 1.95
N ASN A 140 5.30 6.45 1.31
CA ASN A 140 4.03 6.19 1.99
C ASN A 140 4.29 5.23 3.17
N LYS A 141 3.31 5.11 4.04
CA LYS A 141 3.40 4.25 5.23
C LYS A 141 2.61 2.96 5.05
N ASN A 142 2.23 2.66 3.79
CA ASN A 142 1.59 1.41 3.45
C ASN A 142 2.63 0.29 3.44
N VAL A 143 2.32 -0.81 4.10
CA VAL A 143 3.22 -1.95 4.24
C VAL A 143 2.49 -3.23 3.85
N LEU A 144 3.08 -4.02 2.98
CA LEU A 144 2.64 -5.37 2.67
C LEU A 144 3.48 -6.37 3.45
N ILE A 145 2.85 -7.19 4.26
CA ILE A 145 3.52 -8.26 5.02
C ILE A 145 3.02 -9.60 4.47
N VAL A 146 3.93 -10.41 3.99
CA VAL A 146 3.61 -11.74 3.47
C VAL A 146 4.37 -12.80 4.25
N GLY A 147 3.64 -13.78 4.76
CA GLY A 147 4.25 -14.89 5.47
C GLY A 147 3.27 -16.01 5.75
N GLY A 148 3.69 -17.25 5.50
CA GLY A 148 2.87 -18.43 5.74
C GLY A 148 2.37 -18.57 7.18
N SER A 149 1.50 -19.55 7.43
CA SER A 149 1.05 -19.85 8.80
C SER A 149 2.25 -20.15 9.69
N GLY A 150 2.26 -19.63 10.90
CA GLY A 150 3.38 -19.81 11.84
C GLY A 150 4.63 -18.95 11.55
N SER A 151 4.66 -18.13 10.49
CA SER A 151 5.81 -17.24 10.20
C SER A 151 6.01 -16.12 11.22
N GLY A 152 5.05 -15.93 12.14
CA GLY A 152 5.10 -14.96 13.21
C GLY A 152 4.74 -13.53 12.82
N LYS A 153 3.89 -13.34 11.79
CA LYS A 153 3.40 -12.04 11.31
C LYS A 153 2.98 -11.11 12.45
N THR A 154 2.10 -11.60 13.31
CA THR A 154 1.56 -10.85 14.45
C THR A 154 2.64 -10.53 15.49
N ARG A 155 3.50 -11.51 15.83
CA ARG A 155 4.53 -11.36 16.87
C ARG A 155 5.70 -10.48 16.44
N PHE A 156 6.20 -10.67 15.22
CA PHE A 156 7.44 -10.00 14.77
C PHE A 156 7.19 -8.65 14.10
N TRP A 157 5.97 -8.39 13.62
CA TRP A 157 5.70 -7.15 12.93
C TRP A 157 4.50 -6.38 13.49
N LEU A 158 3.32 -6.99 13.62
CA LEU A 158 2.10 -6.26 13.99
C LEU A 158 2.18 -5.71 15.43
N LYS A 159 2.41 -6.58 16.44
CA LYS A 159 2.50 -6.15 17.85
C LYS A 159 3.61 -5.11 18.08
N PRO A 160 4.86 -5.26 17.55
CA PRO A 160 5.87 -4.21 17.69
C PRO A 160 5.42 -2.86 17.14
N ASN A 161 4.76 -2.83 15.98
CA ASN A 161 4.27 -1.59 15.37
C ASN A 161 3.06 -1.00 16.08
N LEU A 162 2.21 -1.82 16.68
CA LEU A 162 1.13 -1.35 17.55
C LEU A 162 1.68 -0.70 18.83
N LEU A 163 2.79 -1.22 19.36
CA LEU A 163 3.48 -0.64 20.51
C LEU A 163 4.26 0.64 20.16
N GLN A 164 4.49 0.97 18.89
CA GLN A 164 5.05 2.27 18.47
C GLN A 164 4.02 3.40 18.62
N CYS A 165 3.50 3.55 19.83
CA CYS A 165 2.39 4.41 20.22
C CYS A 165 2.82 5.63 21.07
N THR A 166 4.11 5.78 21.37
CA THR A 166 4.62 6.80 22.30
C THR A 166 5.10 8.08 21.64
N SER A 167 5.17 8.13 20.31
CA SER A 167 5.61 9.32 19.59
C SER A 167 4.71 10.52 19.91
N LYS A 168 5.31 11.59 20.40
CA LYS A 168 4.63 12.89 20.59
C LYS A 168 4.66 13.73 19.30
N THR A 169 5.69 13.54 18.50
CA THR A 169 5.89 14.28 17.24
C THR A 169 4.94 13.80 16.15
N TYR A 170 4.69 12.49 16.11
CA TYR A 170 3.82 11.84 15.12
C TYR A 170 2.74 11.01 15.83
N PRO A 171 1.72 11.68 16.43
CA PRO A 171 0.63 10.96 17.09
C PRO A 171 -0.08 10.07 16.06
N THR A 172 -0.34 8.83 16.44
CA THR A 172 -0.92 7.83 15.56
C THR A 172 -2.09 7.16 16.23
N SER A 173 -3.22 7.04 15.56
CA SER A 173 -4.34 6.16 15.90
C SER A 173 -4.19 4.84 15.16
N PHE A 174 -4.73 3.78 15.71
CA PHE A 174 -4.65 2.44 15.13
C PHE A 174 -6.05 1.88 14.87
N VAL A 175 -6.20 1.22 13.73
CA VAL A 175 -7.32 0.33 13.44
C VAL A 175 -6.71 -1.05 13.20
N VAL A 176 -7.05 -2.00 14.05
CA VAL A 176 -6.39 -3.31 14.08
C VAL A 176 -7.41 -4.39 13.82
N THR A 177 -7.25 -5.16 12.75
CA THR A 177 -7.97 -6.43 12.62
C THR A 177 -7.30 -7.45 13.52
N ASP A 178 -8.05 -8.08 14.39
CA ASP A 178 -7.57 -8.97 15.45
C ASP A 178 -8.26 -10.35 15.34
N PRO A 179 -7.71 -11.28 14.56
CA PRO A 179 -8.22 -12.63 14.54
C PRO A 179 -8.13 -13.25 15.94
N LYS A 180 -9.28 -13.64 16.51
CA LYS A 180 -9.41 -14.24 17.86
C LYS A 180 -9.38 -13.30 19.06
N GLY A 181 -9.03 -12.02 18.93
CA GLY A 181 -8.95 -11.07 20.04
C GLY A 181 -7.65 -11.12 20.86
N ASP A 182 -6.65 -11.86 20.39
CA ASP A 182 -5.38 -12.01 21.12
C ASP A 182 -4.52 -10.73 21.12
N ILE A 183 -4.68 -9.87 20.13
CA ILE A 183 -3.89 -8.64 20.00
C ILE A 183 -4.38 -7.60 21.03
N VAL A 184 -5.69 -7.41 21.15
CA VAL A 184 -6.25 -6.48 22.14
C VAL A 184 -5.96 -6.95 23.55
N VAL A 185 -6.09 -8.25 23.84
CA VAL A 185 -5.75 -8.82 25.16
C VAL A 185 -4.28 -8.60 25.50
N SER A 186 -3.38 -8.79 24.53
CA SER A 186 -1.94 -8.61 24.75
C SER A 186 -1.53 -7.15 24.88
N CYS A 187 -2.00 -6.26 24.00
CA CYS A 187 -1.48 -4.89 23.85
C CYS A 187 -2.40 -3.80 24.40
N GLY A 188 -3.67 -4.08 24.66
CA GLY A 188 -4.68 -3.08 25.05
C GLY A 188 -4.31 -2.30 26.30
N HIS A 189 -3.75 -2.95 27.33
CA HIS A 189 -3.28 -2.29 28.53
C HIS A 189 -2.14 -1.28 28.25
N ALA A 190 -1.18 -1.66 27.43
CA ALA A 190 -0.08 -0.78 27.06
C ALA A 190 -0.55 0.47 26.32
N LEU A 191 -1.55 0.33 25.42
CA LEU A 191 -2.18 1.45 24.71
C LEU A 191 -2.96 2.36 25.65
N GLN A 192 -3.80 1.79 26.51
CA GLN A 192 -4.58 2.55 27.51
C GLN A 192 -3.66 3.38 28.41
N LYS A 193 -2.57 2.78 28.89
CA LYS A 193 -1.54 3.48 29.70
C LYS A 193 -0.90 4.65 28.94
N ASN A 194 -0.83 4.61 27.63
CA ASN A 194 -0.29 5.68 26.77
C ASN A 194 -1.37 6.66 26.27
N GLY A 195 -2.55 6.66 26.90
CA GLY A 195 -3.61 7.63 26.66
C GLY A 195 -4.45 7.37 25.40
N TYR A 196 -4.52 6.11 24.95
CA TYR A 196 -5.40 5.73 23.86
C TYR A 196 -6.83 5.48 24.35
N GLN A 197 -7.78 5.99 23.59
CA GLN A 197 -9.16 5.55 23.71
C GLN A 197 -9.29 4.19 23.00
N ILE A 198 -9.67 3.15 23.75
CA ILE A 198 -9.88 1.82 23.19
C ILE A 198 -11.32 1.72 22.68
N LYS A 199 -11.48 1.18 21.47
CA LYS A 199 -12.77 0.83 20.87
C LYS A 199 -12.70 -0.59 20.35
N ILE A 200 -13.83 -1.32 20.45
CA ILE A 200 -13.87 -2.75 20.13
C ILE A 200 -15.13 -3.03 19.31
N LEU A 201 -14.93 -3.56 18.10
CA LEU A 201 -15.97 -4.20 17.30
C LEU A 201 -15.68 -5.70 17.26
N ASN A 202 -16.56 -6.52 17.79
CA ASN A 202 -16.33 -7.95 17.94
C ASN A 202 -17.42 -8.76 17.23
N SER A 203 -17.06 -9.35 16.08
CA SER A 203 -17.97 -10.21 15.32
C SER A 203 -17.94 -11.69 15.74
N LEU A 204 -17.02 -12.09 16.63
CA LEU A 204 -17.01 -13.43 17.24
C LEU A 204 -17.98 -13.55 18.40
N ASN A 205 -18.12 -12.48 19.18
CA ASN A 205 -19.02 -12.44 20.33
C ASN A 205 -19.60 -11.03 20.44
N PHE A 206 -20.80 -10.86 19.91
CA PHE A 206 -21.49 -9.57 19.86
C PHE A 206 -21.72 -8.95 21.25
N LYS A 207 -21.89 -9.76 22.30
CA LYS A 207 -22.02 -9.28 23.68
C LYS A 207 -20.75 -8.66 24.25
N LYS A 208 -19.60 -8.94 23.64
CA LYS A 208 -18.28 -8.35 23.97
C LYS A 208 -17.86 -7.31 22.94
N SER A 209 -18.80 -6.56 22.40
CA SER A 209 -18.60 -5.53 21.38
C SER A 209 -19.20 -4.21 21.82
N MET A 210 -18.65 -3.12 21.27
CA MET A 210 -19.32 -1.83 21.19
C MET A 210 -20.26 -1.84 19.98
N HIS A 211 -21.32 -1.05 20.04
CA HIS A 211 -22.31 -0.95 18.97
C HIS A 211 -21.73 -0.20 17.75
N TYR A 212 -22.08 -0.69 16.57
CA TYR A 212 -21.70 -0.10 15.29
C TYR A 212 -22.93 -0.03 14.39
N ASN A 213 -23.45 1.16 14.18
CA ASN A 213 -24.57 1.40 13.28
C ASN A 213 -24.07 2.07 11.98
N PRO A 214 -24.05 1.36 10.83
CA PRO A 214 -23.67 1.95 9.57
C PRO A 214 -24.50 3.15 9.10
N PHE A 215 -25.76 3.26 9.55
CA PHE A 215 -26.61 4.41 9.19
C PHE A 215 -26.15 5.70 9.86
N ALA A 216 -25.51 5.65 11.02
CA ALA A 216 -24.96 6.83 11.70
C ALA A 216 -23.91 7.60 10.89
N TYR A 217 -23.35 6.98 9.86
CA TYR A 217 -22.31 7.53 8.98
C TYR A 217 -22.82 7.90 7.59
N ILE A 218 -24.12 7.98 7.40
CA ILE A 218 -24.74 8.47 6.17
C ILE A 218 -24.96 9.97 6.33
N HIS A 219 -24.22 10.77 5.58
CA HIS A 219 -24.35 12.22 5.55
C HIS A 219 -24.92 12.74 4.22
N SER A 220 -24.93 11.87 3.19
CA SER A 220 -25.35 12.24 1.84
C SER A 220 -25.90 11.05 1.05
N GLU A 221 -26.61 11.35 -0.05
CA GLU A 221 -27.04 10.33 -1.02
C GLU A 221 -25.89 9.45 -1.54
N LYS A 222 -24.67 10.03 -1.62
CA LYS A 222 -23.47 9.28 -2.05
C LYS A 222 -23.09 8.20 -1.04
N ASP A 223 -23.29 8.44 0.26
CA ASP A 223 -22.94 7.49 1.31
C ASP A 223 -23.92 6.33 1.33
N ILE A 224 -25.20 6.58 1.03
CA ILE A 224 -26.20 5.53 0.81
C ILE A 224 -25.74 4.59 -0.31
N LEU A 225 -25.32 5.14 -1.46
CA LEU A 225 -24.83 4.32 -2.58
C LEU A 225 -23.56 3.54 -2.23
N LYS A 226 -22.65 4.13 -1.45
CA LYS A 226 -21.43 3.42 -0.98
C LYS A 226 -21.78 2.26 -0.04
N LEU A 227 -22.70 2.50 0.92
CA LEU A 227 -23.17 1.47 1.84
C LEU A 227 -23.80 0.30 1.09
N VAL A 228 -24.74 0.58 0.18
CA VAL A 228 -25.42 -0.44 -0.65
C VAL A 228 -24.40 -1.21 -1.50
N THR A 229 -23.46 -0.52 -2.15
CA THR A 229 -22.43 -1.17 -2.96
C THR A 229 -21.57 -2.13 -2.13
N THR A 230 -21.19 -1.72 -0.91
CA THR A 230 -20.38 -2.53 -0.02
C THR A 230 -21.15 -3.74 0.49
N LEU A 231 -22.41 -3.56 0.87
CA LEU A 231 -23.30 -4.64 1.29
C LEU A 231 -23.42 -5.70 0.19
N ILE A 232 -23.78 -5.29 -1.02
CA ILE A 232 -23.96 -6.20 -2.16
C ILE A 232 -22.66 -6.90 -2.53
N ALA A 233 -21.51 -6.19 -2.52
CA ALA A 233 -20.21 -6.77 -2.87
C ALA A 233 -19.82 -7.92 -1.93
N ASN A 234 -20.17 -7.84 -0.64
CA ASN A 234 -19.73 -8.76 0.39
C ASN A 234 -20.80 -9.78 0.85
N THR A 235 -22.00 -9.71 0.30
CA THR A 235 -23.07 -10.69 0.56
C THR A 235 -23.43 -11.51 -0.68
N LYS A 236 -22.52 -11.58 -1.65
CA LYS A 236 -22.68 -12.45 -2.82
C LYS A 236 -22.42 -13.89 -2.38
N GLY A 237 -23.38 -14.80 -2.63
CA GLY A 237 -23.14 -16.24 -2.48
C GLY A 237 -22.06 -16.74 -3.47
N GLU A 238 -21.57 -17.96 -3.29
CA GLU A 238 -20.55 -18.61 -4.13
C GLU A 238 -20.97 -18.88 -5.60
N GLY A 239 -22.14 -18.36 -6.03
CA GLY A 239 -22.62 -18.46 -7.40
C GLY A 239 -21.80 -17.64 -8.41
N LYS A 240 -21.82 -18.05 -9.68
CA LYS A 240 -21.31 -17.27 -10.82
C LYS A 240 -21.81 -15.84 -10.72
N ALA A 241 -20.96 -14.86 -11.04
CA ALA A 241 -21.29 -13.42 -11.06
C ALA A 241 -22.73 -13.22 -11.56
N GLY A 242 -23.62 -12.83 -10.61
CA GLY A 242 -25.05 -12.66 -10.90
C GLY A 242 -25.21 -11.69 -12.05
N ASP A 243 -26.21 -11.94 -12.87
CA ASP A 243 -26.56 -11.09 -13.99
C ASP A 243 -26.55 -9.62 -13.50
N ASP A 244 -25.85 -8.75 -14.20
CA ASP A 244 -25.70 -7.32 -13.89
C ASP A 244 -27.06 -6.63 -13.63
N PHE A 245 -28.11 -7.16 -14.24
CA PHE A 245 -29.49 -6.74 -14.03
C PHE A 245 -29.94 -6.89 -12.55
N TRP A 246 -29.74 -8.07 -11.94
CA TRP A 246 -30.19 -8.32 -10.57
C TRP A 246 -29.49 -7.40 -9.56
N VAL A 247 -28.19 -7.27 -9.68
CA VAL A 247 -27.39 -6.38 -8.82
C VAL A 247 -27.86 -4.93 -8.94
N LYS A 248 -28.17 -4.46 -10.15
CA LYS A 248 -28.71 -3.11 -10.37
C LYS A 248 -30.10 -2.93 -9.76
N ALA A 249 -30.96 -3.93 -9.91
CA ALA A 249 -32.32 -3.89 -9.36
C ALA A 249 -32.32 -3.91 -7.82
N GLU A 250 -31.52 -4.78 -7.20
CA GLU A 250 -31.30 -4.78 -5.74
C GLU A 250 -30.73 -3.44 -5.25
N THR A 251 -29.77 -2.87 -5.99
CA THR A 251 -29.20 -1.55 -5.67
C THR A 251 -30.28 -0.47 -5.64
N LEU A 252 -31.21 -0.46 -6.60
CA LEU A 252 -32.31 0.50 -6.63
C LEU A 252 -33.21 0.37 -5.41
N LEU A 253 -33.59 -0.87 -5.05
CA LEU A 253 -34.45 -1.11 -3.91
C LEU A 253 -33.77 -0.72 -2.59
N TYR A 254 -32.59 -1.22 -2.31
CA TYR A 254 -31.85 -0.85 -1.09
C TYR A 254 -31.61 0.65 -0.99
N THR A 255 -31.26 1.29 -2.11
CA THR A 255 -31.05 2.75 -2.14
C THR A 255 -32.33 3.52 -1.83
N ALA A 256 -33.47 3.03 -2.30
CA ALA A 256 -34.77 3.63 -2.01
C ALA A 256 -35.13 3.47 -0.53
N LEU A 257 -35.05 2.26 0.01
CA LEU A 257 -35.42 1.96 1.41
C LEU A 257 -34.50 2.65 2.42
N ILE A 258 -33.18 2.54 2.24
CA ILE A 258 -32.20 3.21 3.10
C ILE A 258 -32.34 4.73 2.99
N GLY A 259 -32.59 5.26 1.78
CA GLY A 259 -32.86 6.68 1.60
C GLY A 259 -34.12 7.14 2.30
N TYR A 260 -35.19 6.34 2.31
CA TYR A 260 -36.41 6.65 3.09
C TYR A 260 -36.11 6.67 4.58
N ILE A 261 -35.49 5.61 5.11
CA ILE A 261 -35.12 5.49 6.52
C ILE A 261 -34.25 6.65 6.96
N HIS A 262 -33.24 6.99 6.20
CA HIS A 262 -32.31 8.06 6.56
C HIS A 262 -32.96 9.45 6.63
N TYR A 263 -33.88 9.78 5.70
CA TYR A 263 -34.44 11.14 5.60
C TYR A 263 -35.77 11.32 6.30
N GLU A 264 -36.57 10.26 6.50
CA GLU A 264 -37.95 10.36 6.97
C GLU A 264 -38.19 9.64 8.30
N ALA A 265 -37.33 8.65 8.68
CA ALA A 265 -37.48 7.95 9.94
C ALA A 265 -36.76 8.68 11.10
N PRO A 266 -37.27 8.55 12.34
CA PRO A 266 -36.58 9.05 13.54
C PRO A 266 -35.21 8.35 13.70
N VAL A 267 -34.28 9.00 14.41
CA VAL A 267 -32.88 8.54 14.52
C VAL A 267 -32.78 7.13 15.11
N GLU A 268 -33.65 6.77 16.04
CA GLU A 268 -33.70 5.48 16.71
C GLU A 268 -34.06 4.34 15.74
N GLU A 269 -34.77 4.66 14.67
CA GLU A 269 -35.17 3.70 13.63
C GLU A 269 -34.20 3.66 12.42
N GLN A 270 -33.19 4.52 12.40
CA GLN A 270 -32.19 4.53 11.33
C GLN A 270 -31.17 3.40 11.53
N ASN A 271 -31.58 2.17 11.22
CA ASN A 271 -30.76 0.98 11.39
C ASN A 271 -31.19 -0.17 10.46
N PHE A 272 -30.46 -1.28 10.49
CA PHE A 272 -30.76 -2.45 9.67
C PHE A 272 -32.04 -3.20 10.09
N SER A 273 -32.44 -3.11 11.36
CA SER A 273 -33.69 -3.74 11.80
C SER A 273 -34.89 -3.15 11.07
N THR A 274 -34.96 -1.82 10.97
CA THR A 274 -36.01 -1.12 10.21
C THR A 274 -35.95 -1.45 8.72
N LEU A 275 -34.74 -1.58 8.13
CA LEU A 275 -34.60 -1.98 6.73
C LEU A 275 -35.19 -3.38 6.46
N ILE A 276 -34.99 -4.32 7.39
CA ILE A 276 -35.53 -5.68 7.29
C ILE A 276 -37.05 -5.65 7.43
N GLU A 277 -37.58 -4.88 8.37
CA GLU A 277 -39.02 -4.71 8.54
C GLU A 277 -39.67 -4.16 7.28
N PHE A 278 -39.03 -3.19 6.60
CA PHE A 278 -39.50 -2.68 5.32
C PHE A 278 -39.56 -3.79 4.27
N ILE A 279 -38.48 -4.58 4.12
CA ILE A 279 -38.43 -5.69 3.15
C ILE A 279 -39.50 -6.74 3.48
N ASN A 280 -39.67 -7.09 4.75
CA ASN A 280 -40.68 -8.04 5.18
C ASN A 280 -42.12 -7.54 4.97
N ALA A 281 -42.34 -6.22 5.06
CA ALA A 281 -43.64 -5.60 4.78
C ALA A 281 -43.95 -5.47 3.27
N MET A 282 -42.96 -5.73 2.40
CA MET A 282 -43.13 -5.66 0.95
C MET A 282 -43.68 -6.98 0.41
N GLU A 283 -45.01 -7.12 0.40
CA GLU A 283 -45.69 -8.23 -0.28
C GLU A 283 -45.93 -7.88 -1.75
N VAL A 284 -45.69 -8.84 -2.63
CA VAL A 284 -46.01 -8.73 -4.08
C VAL A 284 -47.02 -9.81 -4.46
N ARG A 285 -48.18 -9.39 -4.93
CA ARG A 285 -49.23 -10.28 -5.48
C ARG A 285 -49.12 -10.33 -6.98
N GLU A 286 -49.04 -11.54 -7.54
CA GLU A 286 -48.88 -11.74 -8.97
C GLU A 286 -50.23 -11.66 -9.72
N ASP A 287 -51.32 -11.85 -8.99
CA ASP A 287 -52.73 -11.88 -9.44
C ASP A 287 -53.41 -10.50 -9.36
N ASP A 288 -52.80 -9.52 -8.72
CA ASP A 288 -53.34 -8.17 -8.53
C ASP A 288 -52.24 -7.11 -8.74
N GLU A 289 -52.21 -6.54 -9.95
CA GLU A 289 -51.25 -5.50 -10.33
C GLU A 289 -51.46 -4.17 -9.59
N ASP A 290 -52.67 -3.91 -9.11
CA ASP A 290 -53.06 -2.70 -8.38
C ASP A 290 -52.80 -2.82 -6.86
N PHE A 291 -52.41 -4.00 -6.41
CA PHE A 291 -52.12 -4.23 -4.98
C PHE A 291 -50.98 -3.33 -4.46
N LYS A 292 -51.25 -2.64 -3.40
CA LYS A 292 -50.29 -1.78 -2.70
C LYS A 292 -50.02 -2.33 -1.30
N ASN A 293 -48.76 -2.72 -1.09
CA ASN A 293 -48.27 -3.10 0.25
C ASN A 293 -48.06 -1.84 1.14
N PRO A 294 -47.85 -2.00 2.46
CA PRO A 294 -47.65 -0.86 3.37
C PRO A 294 -46.51 0.09 2.95
N VAL A 295 -45.41 -0.44 2.39
CA VAL A 295 -44.27 0.36 1.93
C VAL A 295 -44.64 1.17 0.69
N ASP A 296 -45.41 0.61 -0.25
CA ASP A 296 -45.95 1.35 -1.39
C ASP A 296 -46.76 2.57 -0.94
N LEU A 297 -47.62 2.39 0.08
CA LEU A 297 -48.43 3.50 0.62
C LEU A 297 -47.57 4.60 1.24
N MET A 298 -46.51 4.22 1.99
CA MET A 298 -45.57 5.17 2.55
C MET A 298 -44.83 5.98 1.46
N PHE A 299 -44.37 5.32 0.41
CA PHE A 299 -43.73 6.00 -0.72
C PHE A 299 -44.71 6.87 -1.54
N ASP A 300 -45.96 6.45 -1.69
CA ASP A 300 -47.00 7.26 -2.36
C ASP A 300 -47.31 8.54 -1.55
N GLU A 301 -47.36 8.43 -0.24
CA GLU A 301 -47.54 9.58 0.63
C GLU A 301 -46.34 10.54 0.57
N LEU A 302 -45.10 10.00 0.65
CA LEU A 302 -43.88 10.80 0.48
C LEU A 302 -43.84 11.47 -0.89
N LYS A 303 -44.23 10.80 -1.95
CA LYS A 303 -44.30 11.34 -3.32
C LYS A 303 -45.29 12.51 -3.42
N LYS A 304 -46.42 12.44 -2.73
CA LYS A 304 -47.38 13.55 -2.68
C LYS A 304 -46.79 14.78 -1.99
N ARG A 305 -46.04 14.57 -0.89
CA ARG A 305 -45.43 15.65 -0.10
C ARG A 305 -44.15 16.20 -0.75
N LYS A 306 -43.30 15.30 -1.28
CA LYS A 306 -41.96 15.62 -1.83
C LYS A 306 -41.72 14.82 -3.12
N PRO A 307 -42.26 15.27 -4.28
CA PRO A 307 -42.17 14.49 -5.55
C PRO A 307 -40.75 14.22 -6.01
N ASP A 308 -39.82 15.14 -5.77
CA ASP A 308 -38.42 15.08 -6.17
C ASP A 308 -37.51 14.41 -5.12
N HIS A 309 -38.09 13.78 -4.09
CA HIS A 309 -37.30 13.14 -3.05
C HIS A 309 -36.45 12.01 -3.62
N PHE A 310 -35.19 11.91 -3.17
CA PHE A 310 -34.23 10.92 -3.67
C PHE A 310 -34.77 9.48 -3.60
N ALA A 311 -35.29 9.09 -2.42
CA ALA A 311 -35.84 7.75 -2.20
C ALA A 311 -37.02 7.44 -3.14
N VAL A 312 -37.92 8.42 -3.37
CA VAL A 312 -39.06 8.31 -4.29
C VAL A 312 -38.60 8.03 -5.73
N ARG A 313 -37.57 8.76 -6.18
CA ARG A 313 -36.99 8.54 -7.52
C ARG A 313 -36.40 7.14 -7.68
N GLN A 314 -35.70 6.63 -6.67
CA GLN A 314 -35.13 5.27 -6.71
C GLN A 314 -36.23 4.21 -6.64
N TYR A 315 -37.22 4.38 -5.77
CA TYR A 315 -38.35 3.47 -5.64
C TYR A 315 -39.18 3.41 -6.92
N GLY A 316 -39.45 4.54 -7.56
CA GLY A 316 -40.16 4.60 -8.83
C GLY A 316 -39.46 3.78 -9.93
N LYS A 317 -38.12 3.79 -9.98
CA LYS A 317 -37.36 2.95 -10.91
C LYS A 317 -37.48 1.46 -10.60
N PHE A 318 -37.45 1.07 -9.31
CA PHE A 318 -37.66 -0.30 -8.89
C PHE A 318 -39.08 -0.81 -9.29
N LYS A 319 -40.10 0.02 -9.09
CA LYS A 319 -41.52 -0.33 -9.45
C LYS A 319 -41.77 -0.49 -10.94
N LEU A 320 -40.81 -0.17 -11.84
CA LEU A 320 -40.87 -0.53 -13.25
C LEU A 320 -40.68 -2.04 -13.47
N SER A 321 -40.28 -2.79 -12.46
CA SER A 321 -40.14 -4.23 -12.51
C SER A 321 -41.53 -4.90 -12.50
N ALA A 322 -41.78 -5.84 -13.38
CA ALA A 322 -43.01 -6.64 -13.37
C ALA A 322 -43.11 -7.56 -12.15
N GLY A 323 -44.31 -7.95 -11.73
CA GLY A 323 -44.61 -8.64 -10.49
C GLY A 323 -43.70 -9.82 -10.15
N LYS A 324 -43.46 -10.78 -11.07
CA LYS A 324 -42.53 -11.91 -10.85
C LYS A 324 -41.09 -11.46 -10.65
N THR A 325 -40.65 -10.47 -11.42
CA THR A 325 -39.29 -9.90 -11.28
C THR A 325 -39.13 -9.18 -9.96
N ALA A 326 -40.11 -8.35 -9.54
CA ALA A 326 -40.08 -7.66 -8.26
C ALA A 326 -40.03 -8.65 -7.07
N LYS A 327 -40.82 -9.74 -7.12
CA LYS A 327 -40.78 -10.80 -6.11
C LYS A 327 -39.40 -11.47 -6.00
N SER A 328 -38.77 -11.76 -7.17
CA SER A 328 -37.43 -12.34 -7.19
C SER A 328 -36.37 -11.40 -6.62
N ILE A 329 -36.47 -10.08 -6.89
CA ILE A 329 -35.58 -9.06 -6.32
C ILE A 329 -35.75 -9.00 -4.80
N LEU A 330 -36.98 -9.02 -4.29
CA LEU A 330 -37.26 -9.01 -2.84
C LEU A 330 -36.67 -10.24 -2.15
N ILE A 331 -36.85 -11.44 -2.73
CA ILE A 331 -36.26 -12.67 -2.19
C ILE A 331 -34.72 -12.55 -2.15
N SER A 332 -34.11 -12.02 -3.20
CA SER A 332 -32.66 -11.83 -3.23
C SER A 332 -32.17 -10.82 -2.18
N CYS A 333 -32.89 -9.70 -2.03
CA CYS A 333 -32.61 -8.72 -0.98
C CYS A 333 -32.76 -9.33 0.43
N GLY A 334 -33.85 -10.05 0.71
CA GLY A 334 -34.07 -10.74 1.97
C GLY A 334 -32.95 -11.74 2.27
N ALA A 335 -32.55 -12.54 1.28
CA ALA A 335 -31.47 -13.51 1.46
C ALA A 335 -30.11 -12.87 1.80
N ARG A 336 -29.79 -11.67 1.27
CA ARG A 336 -28.58 -10.93 1.63
C ARG A 336 -28.59 -10.40 3.05
N LEU A 337 -29.77 -10.10 3.59
CA LEU A 337 -29.95 -9.61 4.95
C LEU A 337 -30.23 -10.72 5.98
N ALA A 338 -30.27 -11.99 5.55
CA ALA A 338 -30.51 -13.12 6.44
C ALA A 338 -29.59 -13.17 7.70
N PRO A 339 -28.31 -12.75 7.65
CA PRO A 339 -27.50 -12.67 8.86
C PRO A 339 -28.10 -11.78 9.96
N PHE A 340 -28.87 -10.76 9.60
CA PHE A 340 -29.55 -9.87 10.55
C PHE A 340 -30.81 -10.48 11.19
N ASP A 341 -31.18 -11.72 10.85
CA ASP A 341 -32.19 -12.47 11.62
C ASP A 341 -31.65 -12.87 13.01
N ILE A 342 -30.32 -12.80 13.19
CA ILE A 342 -29.66 -12.98 14.49
C ILE A 342 -29.92 -11.75 15.34
N GLN A 343 -30.59 -11.94 16.48
CA GLN A 343 -30.98 -10.85 17.37
C GLN A 343 -29.78 -10.06 17.89
N GLU A 344 -28.69 -10.72 18.28
CA GLU A 344 -27.48 -10.06 18.77
C GLU A 344 -26.82 -9.15 17.70
N LEU A 345 -26.95 -9.50 16.41
CA LEU A 345 -26.45 -8.65 15.32
C LEU A 345 -27.34 -7.42 15.12
N ARG A 346 -28.66 -7.55 15.26
CA ARG A 346 -29.59 -6.41 15.25
C ARG A 346 -29.27 -5.44 16.38
N GLU A 347 -29.08 -5.97 17.60
CA GLU A 347 -28.71 -5.18 18.76
C GLU A 347 -27.37 -4.47 18.54
N LEU A 348 -26.35 -5.16 18.02
CA LEU A 348 -25.04 -4.60 17.70
C LEU A 348 -25.14 -3.40 16.75
N THR A 349 -26.07 -3.45 15.81
CA THR A 349 -26.20 -2.42 14.74
C THR A 349 -27.33 -1.41 15.00
N ALA A 350 -27.94 -1.42 16.20
CA ALA A 350 -29.06 -0.54 16.53
C ALA A 350 -28.63 0.94 16.68
N TYR A 351 -27.49 1.20 17.29
CA TYR A 351 -26.93 2.54 17.49
C TYR A 351 -25.40 2.51 17.39
N ASP A 352 -24.73 3.68 17.42
CA ASP A 352 -23.28 3.76 17.23
C ASP A 352 -22.52 4.22 18.46
N GLU A 353 -21.44 3.51 18.79
CA GLU A 353 -20.47 3.87 19.81
C GLU A 353 -19.05 4.03 19.25
N LEU A 354 -18.81 3.60 18.00
CA LEU A 354 -17.46 3.59 17.43
C LEU A 354 -16.98 4.99 17.05
N GLN A 355 -17.88 5.91 16.65
CA GLN A 355 -17.50 7.27 16.25
C GLN A 355 -16.29 7.26 15.32
N LEU A 356 -16.40 6.56 14.20
CA LEU A 356 -15.29 6.31 13.25
C LEU A 356 -14.64 7.61 12.74
N ASP A 357 -15.42 8.67 12.63
CA ASP A 357 -14.99 9.99 12.19
C ASP A 357 -13.98 10.66 13.14
N THR A 358 -13.90 10.22 14.41
CA THR A 358 -13.03 10.81 15.44
C THR A 358 -11.62 10.23 15.50
N LEU A 359 -11.32 9.17 14.73
CA LEU A 359 -10.03 8.50 14.78
C LEU A 359 -8.86 9.38 14.30
N GLY A 360 -9.15 10.37 13.44
CA GLY A 360 -8.17 11.35 12.98
C GLY A 360 -7.95 12.53 13.91
N ASP A 361 -8.77 12.70 14.96
CA ASP A 361 -8.74 13.85 15.87
C ASP A 361 -7.94 13.58 17.14
N ARG A 362 -8.02 12.36 17.65
CA ARG A 362 -7.43 11.95 18.93
C ARG A 362 -6.88 10.54 18.86
N LYS A 363 -5.90 10.24 19.73
CA LYS A 363 -5.30 8.89 19.79
C LYS A 363 -6.35 7.85 20.17
N THR A 364 -6.72 7.04 19.21
CA THR A 364 -7.71 5.98 19.35
C THR A 364 -7.12 4.68 18.84
N ALA A 365 -7.44 3.56 19.49
CA ALA A 365 -7.16 2.22 19.01
C ALA A 365 -8.47 1.46 18.86
N LEU A 366 -8.90 1.26 17.64
CA LEU A 366 -10.07 0.45 17.27
C LEU A 366 -9.59 -0.97 16.97
N PHE A 367 -10.07 -1.93 17.74
CA PHE A 367 -9.87 -3.36 17.49
C PHE A 367 -11.11 -3.96 16.85
N ILE A 368 -10.92 -4.57 15.69
CA ILE A 368 -11.95 -5.29 14.96
C ILE A 368 -11.66 -6.78 15.12
N ILE A 369 -12.35 -7.42 16.07
CA ILE A 369 -12.19 -8.84 16.38
C ILE A 369 -13.06 -9.63 15.42
N MET A 370 -12.48 -10.59 14.72
CA MET A 370 -13.14 -11.38 13.68
C MET A 370 -12.73 -12.85 13.74
N SER A 371 -13.48 -13.72 13.05
CA SER A 371 -13.07 -15.10 12.84
C SER A 371 -11.98 -15.22 11.77
N ASP A 372 -11.05 -16.16 11.97
CA ASP A 372 -10.09 -16.59 10.95
C ASP A 372 -10.62 -17.76 10.09
N THR A 373 -11.74 -18.37 10.48
CA THR A 373 -12.31 -19.56 9.82
C THR A 373 -13.73 -19.38 9.30
N ASP A 374 -14.45 -18.33 9.73
CA ASP A 374 -15.84 -18.07 9.37
C ASP A 374 -15.96 -16.65 8.78
N ASP A 375 -16.48 -16.55 7.58
CA ASP A 375 -16.64 -15.32 6.82
C ASP A 375 -18.06 -14.72 6.84
N THR A 376 -18.98 -15.34 7.58
CA THR A 376 -20.41 -14.96 7.65
C THR A 376 -20.62 -13.47 7.93
N PHE A 377 -19.78 -12.86 8.80
CA PHE A 377 -19.91 -11.47 9.21
C PHE A 377 -18.87 -10.53 8.58
N ASN A 378 -18.12 -10.98 7.58
CA ASN A 378 -17.09 -10.17 6.92
C ASN A 378 -17.66 -8.95 6.19
N PHE A 379 -18.93 -9.00 5.78
CA PHE A 379 -19.63 -7.84 5.22
C PHE A 379 -19.70 -6.65 6.20
N LEU A 380 -19.87 -6.91 7.50
CA LEU A 380 -19.91 -5.87 8.52
C LEU A 380 -18.54 -5.20 8.67
N ILE A 381 -17.48 -6.01 8.65
CA ILE A 381 -16.09 -5.54 8.75
C ILE A 381 -15.71 -4.70 7.53
N SER A 382 -16.03 -5.17 6.33
CA SER A 382 -15.76 -4.42 5.12
C SER A 382 -16.57 -3.12 5.03
N MET A 383 -17.80 -3.09 5.55
CA MET A 383 -18.57 -1.86 5.71
C MET A 383 -17.89 -0.88 6.65
N CYS A 384 -17.43 -1.36 7.81
CA CYS A 384 -16.72 -0.54 8.79
C CYS A 384 -15.45 0.10 8.16
N TYR A 385 -14.61 -0.67 7.47
CA TYR A 385 -13.44 -0.14 6.78
C TYR A 385 -13.80 0.83 5.66
N THR A 386 -14.82 0.53 4.86
CA THR A 386 -15.26 1.40 3.76
C THR A 386 -15.74 2.75 4.29
N GLN A 387 -16.55 2.76 5.34
CA GLN A 387 -17.02 3.98 5.99
C GLN A 387 -15.88 4.73 6.65
N LEU A 388 -15.00 4.04 7.38
CA LEU A 388 -13.83 4.62 8.01
C LEU A 388 -12.96 5.39 7.00
N PHE A 389 -12.55 4.76 5.90
CA PHE A 389 -11.72 5.41 4.89
C PHE A 389 -12.42 6.62 4.25
N ASN A 390 -13.71 6.50 3.96
CA ASN A 390 -14.50 7.60 3.38
C ASN A 390 -14.58 8.79 4.35
N LEU A 391 -14.98 8.55 5.60
CA LEU A 391 -15.12 9.57 6.63
C LEU A 391 -13.79 10.29 6.92
N LEU A 392 -12.71 9.53 7.07
CA LEU A 392 -11.39 10.10 7.33
C LEU A 392 -10.88 10.93 6.14
N CYS A 393 -11.13 10.48 4.90
CA CYS A 393 -10.76 11.24 3.71
C CYS A 393 -11.57 12.53 3.59
N GLU A 394 -12.89 12.47 3.75
CA GLU A 394 -13.78 13.64 3.72
C GLU A 394 -13.41 14.63 4.83
N LYS A 395 -13.22 14.15 6.06
CA LYS A 395 -12.83 14.99 7.18
C LYS A 395 -11.45 15.64 6.99
N ALA A 396 -10.48 14.89 6.43
CA ALA A 396 -9.18 15.44 6.09
C ALA A 396 -9.30 16.60 5.08
N ASP A 397 -10.11 16.40 4.03
CA ASP A 397 -10.25 17.38 2.94
C ASP A 397 -11.09 18.58 3.36
N ASP A 398 -12.26 18.37 3.97
CA ASP A 398 -13.26 19.41 4.22
C ASP A 398 -13.02 20.16 5.54
N VAL A 399 -12.50 19.47 6.58
CA VAL A 399 -12.32 20.08 7.91
C VAL A 399 -10.87 20.52 8.13
N TYR A 400 -9.91 19.70 7.71
CA TYR A 400 -8.48 19.90 8.03
C TYR A 400 -7.63 20.37 6.84
N GLY A 401 -8.23 20.77 5.74
CA GLY A 401 -7.49 21.30 4.58
C GLY A 401 -6.55 20.29 3.94
N GLY A 402 -6.96 19.02 3.90
CA GLY A 402 -6.29 17.93 3.21
C GLY A 402 -5.44 17.03 4.10
N ARG A 403 -5.47 17.16 5.46
CA ARG A 403 -4.59 16.38 6.35
C ARG A 403 -5.15 16.24 7.76
N LEU A 404 -5.26 15.01 8.23
CA LEU A 404 -5.66 14.73 9.61
C LEU A 404 -4.58 15.18 10.62
N PRO A 405 -4.97 15.68 11.79
CA PRO A 405 -4.03 16.03 12.87
C PRO A 405 -3.36 14.81 13.52
N VAL A 406 -4.04 13.67 13.57
CA VAL A 406 -3.52 12.39 14.06
C VAL A 406 -3.45 11.41 12.90
N HIS A 407 -2.28 10.81 12.67
CA HIS A 407 -2.12 9.78 11.63
C HIS A 407 -2.97 8.55 11.97
N VAL A 408 -3.73 8.02 11.01
CA VAL A 408 -4.51 6.80 11.19
C VAL A 408 -3.84 5.64 10.47
N ARG A 409 -3.39 4.64 11.23
CA ARG A 409 -2.75 3.45 10.70
C ARG A 409 -3.65 2.24 10.83
N CYS A 410 -4.07 1.69 9.68
CA CYS A 410 -4.82 0.45 9.63
C CYS A 410 -3.84 -0.73 9.55
N LEU A 411 -3.84 -1.58 10.57
CA LEU A 411 -3.07 -2.81 10.68
C LEU A 411 -4.02 -3.97 10.44
N ILE A 412 -4.12 -4.43 9.21
CA ILE A 412 -5.12 -5.42 8.80
C ILE A 412 -4.48 -6.80 8.81
N ASP A 413 -4.59 -7.52 9.94
CA ASP A 413 -4.17 -8.92 10.01
C ASP A 413 -5.18 -9.80 9.27
N GLU A 414 -4.70 -10.82 8.58
CA GLU A 414 -5.47 -11.70 7.69
C GLU A 414 -6.35 -10.89 6.70
N ALA A 415 -5.72 -9.95 5.97
CA ALA A 415 -6.42 -8.99 5.10
C ALA A 415 -7.29 -9.62 4.00
N ALA A 416 -7.10 -10.90 3.70
CA ALA A 416 -7.96 -11.64 2.78
C ALA A 416 -9.33 -11.99 3.38
N ASN A 417 -9.44 -12.02 4.71
CA ASN A 417 -10.64 -12.47 5.41
C ASN A 417 -11.60 -11.34 5.82
N ILE A 418 -11.24 -10.06 5.58
CA ILE A 418 -12.10 -8.92 5.95
C ILE A 418 -13.21 -8.61 4.94
N GLY A 419 -13.32 -9.40 3.87
CA GLY A 419 -14.16 -9.08 2.72
C GLY A 419 -13.55 -8.03 1.79
N GLN A 420 -14.28 -7.68 0.76
CA GLN A 420 -13.83 -6.73 -0.26
C GLN A 420 -14.12 -5.28 0.17
N ILE A 421 -13.09 -4.47 0.30
CA ILE A 421 -13.23 -3.00 0.41
C ILE A 421 -13.32 -2.45 -1.02
N PRO A 422 -14.48 -1.92 -1.45
CA PRO A 422 -14.64 -1.41 -2.81
C PRO A 422 -13.63 -0.30 -3.13
N ARG A 423 -12.96 -0.41 -4.29
CA ARG A 423 -11.97 0.56 -4.78
C ARG A 423 -10.74 0.76 -3.88
N LEU A 424 -10.33 -0.28 -3.15
CA LEU A 424 -9.14 -0.22 -2.29
C LEU A 424 -7.90 0.21 -3.07
N GLU A 425 -7.75 -0.19 -4.36
CA GLU A 425 -6.64 0.20 -5.24
C GLU A 425 -6.51 1.73 -5.39
N LYS A 426 -7.65 2.45 -5.42
CA LYS A 426 -7.66 3.92 -5.49
C LYS A 426 -7.38 4.55 -4.13
N LEU A 427 -7.90 3.95 -3.07
CA LEU A 427 -7.68 4.41 -1.69
C LEU A 427 -6.19 4.38 -1.34
N VAL A 428 -5.52 3.23 -1.47
CA VAL A 428 -4.10 3.10 -1.09
C VAL A 428 -3.17 4.01 -1.89
N ALA A 429 -3.58 4.42 -3.10
CA ALA A 429 -2.84 5.38 -3.91
C ALA A 429 -2.94 6.83 -3.40
N THR A 430 -4.02 7.19 -2.69
CA THR A 430 -4.36 8.59 -2.38
C THR A 430 -4.32 8.94 -0.90
N ILE A 431 -4.53 7.98 0.01
CA ILE A 431 -4.68 8.21 1.45
C ILE A 431 -3.43 8.77 2.14
N ARG A 432 -2.24 8.60 1.55
CA ARG A 432 -0.98 9.11 2.09
C ARG A 432 -1.01 10.60 2.42
N SER A 433 -1.56 11.42 1.51
CA SER A 433 -1.62 12.89 1.67
C SER A 433 -2.46 13.30 2.87
N ARG A 434 -3.43 12.47 3.26
CA ARG A 434 -4.41 12.68 4.34
C ARG A 434 -3.97 12.13 5.70
N GLU A 435 -2.73 11.67 5.83
CA GLU A 435 -2.20 11.01 7.04
C GLU A 435 -2.93 9.70 7.38
N ILE A 436 -3.25 8.92 6.37
CA ILE A 436 -3.81 7.58 6.53
C ILE A 436 -2.85 6.58 5.89
N SER A 437 -2.67 5.42 6.51
CA SER A 437 -1.89 4.32 5.96
C SER A 437 -2.59 2.99 6.16
N CYS A 438 -2.41 2.09 5.17
CA CYS A 438 -2.97 0.76 5.15
C CYS A 438 -1.84 -0.27 5.13
N CYS A 439 -1.80 -1.14 6.14
CA CYS A 439 -0.83 -2.22 6.24
C CYS A 439 -1.59 -3.54 6.10
N LEU A 440 -1.28 -4.28 5.04
CA LEU A 440 -1.94 -5.55 4.71
C LEU A 440 -1.05 -6.71 5.12
N VAL A 441 -1.57 -7.59 5.96
CA VAL A 441 -0.88 -8.82 6.39
C VAL A 441 -1.57 -10.01 5.74
N LEU A 442 -0.81 -10.80 4.99
CA LEU A 442 -1.28 -11.90 4.16
C LEU A 442 -0.48 -13.18 4.41
N GLN A 443 -1.07 -14.31 4.15
CA GLN A 443 -0.34 -15.59 4.12
C GLN A 443 0.39 -15.78 2.78
N ALA A 444 -0.23 -15.32 1.68
CA ALA A 444 0.31 -15.36 0.33
C ALA A 444 -0.28 -14.22 -0.52
N GLN A 445 0.45 -13.77 -1.53
CA GLN A 445 -0.05 -12.70 -2.44
C GLN A 445 -1.23 -13.17 -3.29
N SER A 446 -1.32 -14.48 -3.58
CA SER A 446 -2.46 -15.08 -4.30
C SER A 446 -3.81 -14.84 -3.62
N GLN A 447 -3.85 -14.71 -2.29
CA GLN A 447 -5.06 -14.37 -1.56
C GLN A 447 -5.62 -13.00 -1.97
N LEU A 448 -4.75 -12.00 -2.11
CA LEU A 448 -5.15 -10.67 -2.56
C LEU A 448 -5.62 -10.69 -4.03
N LYS A 449 -4.95 -11.48 -4.87
CA LYS A 449 -5.33 -11.68 -6.28
C LYS A 449 -6.69 -12.38 -6.43
N ALA A 450 -7.01 -13.32 -5.56
CA ALA A 450 -8.32 -13.96 -5.53
C ALA A 450 -9.44 -12.95 -5.22
N LEU A 451 -9.21 -12.05 -4.25
CA LEU A 451 -10.21 -11.08 -3.79
C LEU A 451 -10.37 -9.88 -4.73
N TYR A 452 -9.26 -9.30 -5.21
CA TYR A 452 -9.24 -8.05 -5.99
C TYR A 452 -8.91 -8.24 -7.47
N LYS A 453 -8.65 -9.47 -7.94
CA LYS A 453 -8.33 -9.80 -9.34
C LYS A 453 -7.24 -8.87 -9.90
N ASP A 454 -7.48 -8.24 -11.05
CA ASP A 454 -6.54 -7.35 -11.73
C ASP A 454 -6.15 -6.11 -10.90
N SER A 455 -6.99 -5.68 -9.95
CA SER A 455 -6.67 -4.57 -9.05
C SER A 455 -5.63 -4.91 -7.99
N ALA A 456 -5.37 -6.20 -7.73
CA ALA A 456 -4.41 -6.64 -6.71
C ALA A 456 -2.99 -6.12 -6.98
N ASP A 457 -2.52 -6.17 -8.23
CA ASP A 457 -1.19 -5.68 -8.60
C ASP A 457 -1.07 -4.17 -8.40
N THR A 458 -2.15 -3.41 -8.60
CA THR A 458 -2.20 -1.97 -8.29
C THR A 458 -2.13 -1.73 -6.79
N ILE A 459 -2.80 -2.53 -5.98
CA ILE A 459 -2.73 -2.44 -4.50
C ILE A 459 -1.30 -2.71 -4.04
N ILE A 460 -0.70 -3.83 -4.48
CA ILE A 460 0.69 -4.22 -4.16
C ILE A 460 1.67 -3.12 -4.58
N GLY A 461 1.52 -2.58 -5.80
CA GLY A 461 2.37 -1.53 -6.34
C GLY A 461 2.32 -0.20 -5.57
N ASN A 462 1.26 0.04 -4.79
CA ASN A 462 1.11 1.20 -3.90
C ASN A 462 1.56 0.93 -2.46
N MET A 463 2.15 -0.23 -2.17
CA MET A 463 2.82 -0.51 -0.90
C MET A 463 4.31 -0.17 -1.05
N ASP A 464 4.75 0.99 -0.52
CA ASP A 464 6.16 1.39 -0.61
C ASP A 464 7.11 0.42 0.12
N CYS A 465 6.56 -0.36 1.04
CA CYS A 465 7.27 -1.32 1.85
C CYS A 465 6.65 -2.72 1.70
N SER A 466 7.47 -3.73 1.43
CA SER A 466 7.06 -5.13 1.41
C SER A 466 8.01 -5.97 2.26
N ILE A 467 7.46 -6.81 3.13
CA ILE A 467 8.22 -7.67 4.05
C ILE A 467 7.78 -9.12 3.85
N PHE A 468 8.72 -9.97 3.50
CA PHE A 468 8.52 -11.42 3.42
C PHE A 468 9.07 -12.10 4.67
N LEU A 469 8.23 -12.80 5.40
CA LEU A 469 8.55 -13.47 6.67
C LEU A 469 8.74 -15.00 6.52
N GLY A 470 8.80 -15.49 5.29
CA GLY A 470 8.88 -16.91 4.99
C GLY A 470 7.53 -17.50 4.58
N GLY A 471 7.57 -18.50 3.72
CA GLY A 471 6.40 -19.19 3.18
C GLY A 471 6.80 -20.09 2.02
N LYS A 472 5.87 -20.94 1.56
CA LYS A 472 6.12 -21.92 0.49
C LYS A 472 5.21 -21.74 -0.73
N GLU A 473 4.41 -20.67 -0.80
CA GLU A 473 3.49 -20.44 -1.91
C GLU A 473 4.29 -20.07 -3.19
N PRO A 474 4.21 -20.89 -4.26
CA PRO A 474 5.12 -20.76 -5.40
C PRO A 474 4.99 -19.44 -6.16
N GLY A 475 3.78 -18.85 -6.21
CA GLY A 475 3.54 -17.57 -6.88
C GLY A 475 4.30 -16.44 -6.19
N THR A 476 4.13 -16.32 -4.88
CA THR A 476 4.84 -15.33 -4.04
C THR A 476 6.36 -15.49 -4.15
N LEU A 477 6.88 -16.73 -4.09
CA LEU A 477 8.32 -16.98 -4.17
C LEU A 477 8.89 -16.55 -5.53
N LYS A 478 8.21 -16.88 -6.64
CA LYS A 478 8.64 -16.49 -7.99
C LYS A 478 8.64 -14.96 -8.18
N GLU A 479 7.58 -14.28 -7.74
CA GLU A 479 7.47 -12.84 -7.82
C GLU A 479 8.56 -12.15 -6.98
N LEU A 480 8.83 -12.68 -5.78
CA LEU A 480 9.87 -12.15 -4.90
C LEU A 480 11.27 -12.35 -5.50
N ALA A 481 11.61 -13.55 -5.99
CA ALA A 481 12.89 -13.84 -6.64
C ALA A 481 13.13 -12.90 -7.85
N ALA A 482 12.11 -12.72 -8.68
CA ALA A 482 12.16 -11.80 -9.82
C ALA A 482 12.36 -10.33 -9.38
N ALA A 483 11.70 -9.90 -8.31
CA ALA A 483 11.80 -8.54 -7.77
C ALA A 483 13.15 -8.25 -7.10
N LEU A 484 13.80 -9.26 -6.51
CA LEU A 484 15.15 -9.16 -5.95
C LEU A 484 16.20 -8.94 -7.05
N GLY A 485 15.97 -9.48 -8.24
CA GLY A 485 16.84 -9.31 -9.41
C GLY A 485 18.05 -10.23 -9.41
N LYS A 486 19.00 -9.93 -10.32
CA LYS A 486 20.20 -10.74 -10.53
C LYS A 486 21.46 -9.95 -10.21
N GLU A 487 22.46 -10.65 -9.69
CA GLU A 487 23.83 -10.19 -9.54
C GLU A 487 24.74 -10.83 -10.61
N THR A 488 25.84 -10.18 -10.93
CA THR A 488 26.88 -10.73 -11.81
C THR A 488 27.90 -11.45 -10.94
N ILE A 489 28.08 -12.75 -11.16
CA ILE A 489 29.10 -13.57 -10.49
C ILE A 489 30.17 -13.98 -11.48
N ASP A 490 31.41 -14.10 -11.00
CA ASP A 490 32.50 -14.71 -11.73
C ASP A 490 32.47 -16.22 -11.55
N SER A 491 32.42 -16.97 -12.64
CA SER A 491 32.50 -18.43 -12.64
C SER A 491 33.71 -18.86 -13.48
N TYR A 492 34.36 -19.91 -13.09
CA TYR A 492 35.45 -20.50 -13.85
C TYR A 492 35.23 -22.00 -14.05
N ASN A 493 35.45 -22.44 -15.26
CA ASN A 493 35.49 -23.89 -15.58
C ASN A 493 36.92 -24.31 -15.77
N THR A 494 37.29 -25.41 -15.11
CA THR A 494 38.57 -26.07 -15.33
C THR A 494 38.35 -27.20 -16.32
N GLY A 495 39.06 -27.15 -17.46
CA GLY A 495 39.12 -28.27 -18.41
C GLY A 495 40.45 -29.02 -18.25
N GLU A 496 40.41 -30.31 -18.02
CA GLU A 496 41.58 -31.19 -18.04
C GLU A 496 41.51 -32.03 -19.31
N SER A 497 42.50 -31.86 -20.20
CA SER A 497 42.64 -32.71 -21.38
C SER A 497 43.73 -33.76 -21.11
N ARG A 498 43.35 -35.02 -21.15
CA ARG A 498 44.24 -36.17 -20.96
C ARG A 498 44.71 -36.66 -22.33
N GLY A 499 45.78 -36.06 -22.84
CA GLY A 499 46.51 -36.50 -24.02
C GLY A 499 47.95 -36.94 -23.64
N ARG A 500 48.86 -36.99 -24.62
CA ARG A 500 50.29 -37.23 -24.38
C ARG A 500 50.94 -36.19 -23.44
N GLU A 501 50.32 -35.00 -23.35
CA GLU A 501 50.62 -33.97 -22.36
C GLU A 501 49.32 -33.55 -21.68
N VAL A 502 49.33 -33.45 -20.33
CA VAL A 502 48.18 -32.96 -19.52
C VAL A 502 48.11 -31.45 -19.65
N SER A 503 47.05 -30.96 -20.28
CA SER A 503 46.81 -29.51 -20.42
C SER A 503 45.65 -29.10 -19.52
N HIS A 504 45.88 -28.10 -18.66
CA HIS A 504 44.84 -27.48 -17.83
C HIS A 504 44.44 -26.16 -18.43
N SER A 505 43.16 -26.00 -18.78
CA SER A 505 42.61 -24.70 -19.23
C SER A 505 41.69 -24.13 -18.16
N LEU A 506 41.88 -22.88 -17.82
CA LEU A 506 41.02 -22.08 -16.97
C LEU A 506 40.21 -21.12 -17.86
N ASN A 507 38.91 -21.31 -17.93
CA ASN A 507 38.01 -20.43 -18.67
C ASN A 507 37.15 -19.63 -17.69
N TYR A 508 37.35 -18.32 -17.66
CA TYR A 508 36.57 -17.41 -16.83
C TYR A 508 35.32 -16.98 -17.59
N GLN A 509 34.16 -17.17 -16.95
CA GLN A 509 32.88 -16.73 -17.48
C GLN A 509 32.15 -15.87 -16.42
N LYS A 510 31.41 -14.88 -16.88
CA LYS A 510 30.49 -14.14 -16.02
C LYS A 510 29.09 -14.67 -16.25
N LEU A 511 28.39 -14.90 -15.15
CA LEU A 511 27.02 -15.42 -15.14
C LEU A 511 26.11 -14.51 -14.32
N GLY A 512 24.83 -14.45 -14.70
CA GLY A 512 23.82 -13.81 -13.89
C GLY A 512 23.23 -14.82 -12.90
N LYS A 513 23.43 -14.63 -11.59
CA LYS A 513 22.78 -15.40 -10.52
C LYS A 513 21.66 -14.55 -9.92
N GLU A 514 20.52 -15.15 -9.62
CA GLU A 514 19.48 -14.50 -8.81
C GLU A 514 20.06 -14.17 -7.43
N LEU A 515 19.75 -12.98 -6.90
CA LEU A 515 20.25 -12.55 -5.59
C LEU A 515 19.81 -13.53 -4.49
N MET A 516 18.63 -14.12 -4.64
CA MET A 516 18.12 -15.27 -3.90
C MET A 516 17.15 -16.04 -4.79
N SER A 517 17.40 -17.32 -4.99
CA SER A 517 16.59 -18.18 -5.87
C SER A 517 15.31 -18.64 -5.17
N VAL A 518 14.37 -19.18 -5.94
CA VAL A 518 13.07 -19.65 -5.41
C VAL A 518 13.24 -20.74 -4.37
N ASP A 519 14.20 -21.65 -4.58
CA ASP A 519 14.54 -22.73 -3.64
C ASP A 519 15.20 -22.20 -2.35
N GLU A 520 16.10 -21.23 -2.45
CA GLU A 520 16.69 -20.53 -1.29
C GLU A 520 15.61 -19.79 -0.47
N LEU A 521 14.66 -19.13 -1.15
CA LEU A 521 13.51 -18.46 -0.51
C LEU A 521 12.60 -19.45 0.23
N ALA A 522 12.37 -20.63 -0.34
CA ALA A 522 11.49 -21.64 0.25
C ALA A 522 12.04 -22.23 1.55
N VAL A 523 13.35 -22.17 1.76
CA VAL A 523 14.06 -22.65 2.97
C VAL A 523 14.59 -21.49 3.83
N LEU A 524 14.08 -20.29 3.63
CA LEU A 524 14.49 -19.11 4.41
C LEU A 524 14.40 -19.42 5.91
N ASP A 525 15.50 -19.13 6.64
CA ASP A 525 15.56 -19.34 8.08
C ASP A 525 14.41 -18.64 8.82
N GLY A 526 13.82 -19.33 9.81
CA GLY A 526 12.65 -18.87 10.55
C GLY A 526 12.84 -17.56 11.32
N GLY A 527 14.09 -17.16 11.62
CA GLY A 527 14.45 -15.90 12.25
C GLY A 527 14.73 -14.77 11.25
N LYS A 528 14.79 -15.07 9.94
CA LYS A 528 15.11 -14.11 8.88
C LYS A 528 13.85 -13.59 8.18
N CYS A 529 14.01 -12.42 7.56
CA CYS A 529 13.01 -11.83 6.69
C CYS A 529 13.68 -11.04 5.56
N ILE A 530 12.92 -10.81 4.50
CA ILE A 530 13.35 -10.00 3.36
C ILE A 530 12.51 -8.73 3.33
N LEU A 531 13.19 -7.58 3.35
CA LEU A 531 12.56 -6.27 3.26
C LEU A 531 12.85 -5.66 1.90
N GLN A 532 11.82 -5.17 1.25
CA GLN A 532 11.90 -4.33 0.06
C GLN A 532 11.28 -2.96 0.39
N LEU A 533 12.03 -1.89 0.14
CA LEU A 533 11.57 -0.51 0.26
C LEU A 533 11.75 0.18 -1.08
N ARG A 534 10.72 0.84 -1.57
CA ARG A 534 10.73 1.52 -2.88
C ARG A 534 11.93 2.46 -3.01
N GLY A 535 12.75 2.23 -4.04
CA GLY A 535 13.93 3.03 -4.36
C GLY A 535 15.15 2.77 -3.47
N VAL A 536 15.14 1.68 -2.69
CA VAL A 536 16.26 1.22 -1.86
C VAL A 536 16.59 -0.23 -2.23
N ARG A 537 17.82 -0.65 -2.00
CA ARG A 537 18.24 -2.06 -2.19
C ARG A 537 17.47 -2.95 -1.20
N PRO A 538 17.14 -4.21 -1.57
CA PRO A 538 16.48 -5.13 -0.66
C PRO A 538 17.39 -5.51 0.50
N PHE A 539 16.81 -5.85 1.66
CA PHE A 539 17.54 -6.26 2.85
C PHE A 539 17.18 -7.70 3.22
N LEU A 540 18.20 -8.48 3.55
CA LEU A 540 18.07 -9.77 4.23
C LEU A 540 18.40 -9.55 5.70
N SER A 541 17.39 -9.49 6.55
CA SER A 541 17.51 -9.07 7.94
C SER A 541 16.90 -10.08 8.91
N ASN A 542 17.17 -9.89 10.19
CA ASN A 542 16.48 -10.64 11.23
C ASN A 542 15.09 -10.05 11.48
N LYS A 543 14.11 -10.88 11.80
CA LYS A 543 12.80 -10.47 12.29
C LYS A 543 12.95 -9.70 13.59
N TYR A 544 12.08 -8.71 13.82
CA TYR A 544 12.16 -7.92 15.05
C TYR A 544 11.80 -8.76 16.28
N ASP A 545 12.64 -8.75 17.27
CA ASP A 545 12.38 -9.40 18.56
C ASP A 545 11.50 -8.50 19.43
N LEU A 546 10.24 -8.88 19.61
CA LEU A 546 9.25 -8.15 20.42
C LEU A 546 9.74 -7.88 21.84
N THR A 547 10.53 -8.79 22.44
CA THR A 547 11.04 -8.63 23.80
C THR A 547 11.98 -7.44 23.98
N LYS A 548 12.55 -6.95 22.88
CA LYS A 548 13.43 -5.75 22.86
C LYS A 548 12.65 -4.44 22.80
N HIS A 549 11.32 -4.50 22.59
CA HIS A 549 10.52 -3.27 22.53
C HIS A 549 10.35 -2.66 23.94
N PRO A 550 10.56 -1.34 24.14
CA PRO A 550 10.49 -0.70 25.47
C PRO A 550 9.17 -0.91 26.20
N LEU A 551 8.05 -1.01 25.44
CA LEU A 551 6.72 -1.21 26.01
C LEU A 551 6.35 -2.70 26.19
N TYR A 552 7.20 -3.64 25.79
CA TYR A 552 6.93 -5.07 25.96
C TYR A 552 6.57 -5.44 27.39
N ARG A 553 7.25 -4.82 28.38
CA ARG A 553 6.98 -5.02 29.82
C ARG A 553 5.56 -4.65 30.29
N TYR A 554 4.75 -4.00 29.46
CA TYR A 554 3.36 -3.64 29.76
C TYR A 554 2.36 -4.46 28.94
N THR A 555 2.78 -5.54 28.33
CA THR A 555 1.94 -6.45 27.55
C THR A 555 1.62 -7.73 28.33
N ALA A 556 0.53 -8.40 28.01
CA ALA A 556 0.22 -9.70 28.59
C ALA A 556 1.21 -10.81 28.15
N ASP A 557 1.93 -10.62 27.04
CA ASP A 557 3.02 -11.50 26.61
C ASP A 557 4.21 -11.50 27.57
N TYR A 558 4.41 -10.40 28.31
CA TYR A 558 5.41 -10.30 29.39
C TYR A 558 4.87 -10.80 30.72
N ASP A 559 3.69 -10.34 31.13
CA ASP A 559 3.06 -10.72 32.41
C ASP A 559 1.53 -10.69 32.27
N LYS A 560 0.86 -11.80 32.57
CA LYS A 560 -0.59 -11.97 32.45
C LYS A 560 -1.42 -10.91 33.21
N LYS A 561 -0.86 -10.27 34.26
CA LYS A 561 -1.54 -9.17 34.97
C LYS A 561 -1.83 -7.95 34.09
N TYR A 562 -1.12 -7.80 32.95
CA TYR A 562 -1.34 -6.75 31.97
C TYR A 562 -2.29 -7.17 30.84
N ALA A 563 -2.94 -8.32 30.98
CA ALA A 563 -4.00 -8.74 30.04
C ALA A 563 -5.15 -7.73 30.07
N PHE A 564 -5.54 -7.26 28.89
CA PHE A 564 -6.68 -6.37 28.77
C PHE A 564 -7.98 -7.17 28.86
N ASP A 565 -8.80 -6.86 29.87
CA ASP A 565 -10.07 -7.51 30.12
C ASP A 565 -11.19 -6.75 29.39
N ILE A 566 -11.66 -7.32 28.27
CA ILE A 566 -12.69 -6.74 27.42
C ILE A 566 -14.02 -6.61 28.17
N GLU A 567 -14.43 -7.63 28.92
CA GLU A 567 -15.71 -7.62 29.62
C GLU A 567 -15.75 -6.55 30.70
N ARG A 568 -14.71 -6.50 31.51
CA ARG A 568 -14.56 -5.47 32.54
C ARG A 568 -14.51 -4.07 31.92
N PHE A 569 -13.83 -3.91 30.79
CA PHE A 569 -13.73 -2.62 30.09
C PHE A 569 -15.12 -2.15 29.62
N LEU A 570 -15.90 -3.01 28.98
CA LEU A 570 -17.25 -2.68 28.50
C LEU A 570 -18.23 -2.42 29.66
N SER A 571 -18.18 -3.24 30.72
CA SER A 571 -19.04 -3.04 31.88
C SER A 571 -18.79 -1.75 32.67
N HIS A 572 -17.54 -1.24 32.66
CA HIS A 572 -17.20 0.01 33.33
C HIS A 572 -17.70 1.26 32.58
N ARG A 573 -17.99 1.17 31.30
CA ARG A 573 -18.54 2.28 30.50
C ARG A 573 -19.99 2.61 30.87
N LEU A 574 -20.71 1.63 31.40
CA LEU A 574 -22.11 1.79 31.88
C LEU A 574 -22.20 2.35 33.31
N LYS A 575 -21.08 2.59 33.99
CA LYS A 575 -21.13 3.26 35.31
C LYS A 575 -21.34 4.75 35.10
N LEU A 576 -22.54 5.20 35.42
CA LEU A 576 -22.88 6.59 35.61
C LEU A 576 -21.87 7.22 36.59
N LYS A 577 -21.35 8.38 36.28
CA LYS A 577 -20.54 9.13 37.26
C LYS A 577 -21.44 9.49 38.43
N PRO A 578 -20.90 9.55 39.67
CA PRO A 578 -21.69 9.92 40.85
C PRO A 578 -22.45 11.24 40.76
N ASP A 579 -21.98 12.12 39.85
CA ASP A 579 -22.56 13.46 39.61
C ASP A 579 -23.62 13.49 38.49
N ASP A 580 -23.84 12.37 37.78
CA ASP A 580 -24.93 12.30 36.81
C ASP A 580 -26.24 12.16 37.56
N ALA A 581 -27.01 13.23 37.66
CA ALA A 581 -28.37 13.21 38.20
C ALA A 581 -29.25 12.37 37.26
N VAL A 582 -29.43 11.10 37.61
CA VAL A 582 -30.35 10.21 36.91
C VAL A 582 -31.65 10.17 37.70
N GLU A 583 -32.68 10.73 37.11
CA GLU A 583 -34.04 10.51 37.62
C GLU A 583 -34.44 9.09 37.26
N VAL A 584 -34.52 8.23 38.29
CA VAL A 584 -35.00 6.85 38.15
C VAL A 584 -36.51 6.89 38.28
N TYR A 585 -37.24 6.72 37.20
CA TYR A 585 -38.66 6.48 37.22
C TYR A 585 -38.92 4.99 37.39
N GLN A 586 -39.65 4.63 38.46
CA GLN A 586 -40.30 3.32 38.52
C GLN A 586 -41.56 3.38 37.66
N ALA A 587 -41.58 2.60 36.58
CA ALA A 587 -42.79 2.41 35.80
C ALA A 587 -43.59 1.21 36.31
N ASP A 588 -44.90 1.31 36.30
CA ASP A 588 -45.76 0.16 36.53
C ASP A 588 -45.71 -0.87 35.39
N LEU A 589 -46.44 -1.97 35.50
CA LEU A 589 -46.51 -3.03 34.49
C LEU A 589 -47.07 -2.55 33.13
N PHE A 590 -47.57 -1.32 33.05
CA PHE A 590 -48.11 -0.70 31.84
C PHE A 590 -47.24 0.49 31.32
N GLY A 591 -46.09 0.76 31.96
CA GLY A 591 -45.14 1.80 31.55
C GLY A 591 -45.48 3.21 32.04
N GLU A 592 -46.44 3.36 32.97
CA GLU A 592 -46.76 4.67 33.57
C GLU A 592 -45.86 4.94 34.80
N PRO A 593 -45.35 6.20 34.99
CA PRO A 593 -44.55 6.54 36.15
C PRO A 593 -45.37 6.40 37.43
N VAL A 594 -44.88 5.64 38.38
CA VAL A 594 -45.49 5.53 39.73
C VAL A 594 -45.10 6.77 40.53
N ALA A 595 -46.08 7.54 40.98
CA ALA A 595 -45.94 8.78 41.72
C ALA A 595 -45.23 8.64 43.07
#